data_971e0df37f8314432d4729ab9e700259
#
_entry.id   971e0df37f8314432d4729ab9e700259
#
_cell.length_a   1.000
_cell.length_b   1.000
_cell.length_c   1.000
_cell.angle_alpha   90.00
_cell.angle_beta   90.00
_cell.angle_gamma   90.00
#
_symmetry.space_group_name_H-M   'P 1'
#
loop_
_entity.id
_entity.type
_entity.pdbx_description
1 polymer ?
#
loop_
_entity_poly.entity_id
_entity_poly.type
_entity_poly.pdbx_seq_one_letter_code
_entity_poly.pdbx_strand_id
1 'polypeptide(L)'
;MGVFTAYLFKDLFANFECKIAINGTVTPVDNEFGIPVKMFELTLKHAEKGLEGKFYQNVFLNENEFVIYSKTPVQRSIENRVSELENLYELIKNTNINYEKFYDFAIVSDFDKIIPPKNQIASHKKNNTQTKTVPYGHFPFYNFSSWDEIIKCR
;
A
#
# COMPACT_ATOMS: atom_id res chain seq x y z
N MET A 1 1.23 0.86 -3.20
CA MET A 1 1.98 0.92 -4.48
C MET A 1 3.46 0.66 -4.31
N GLY A 2 4.17 1.28 -3.35
CA GLY A 2 5.61 1.07 -3.13
C GLY A 2 6.05 -0.39 -3.01
N VAL A 3 5.25 -1.25 -2.35
CA VAL A 3 5.52 -2.69 -2.24
C VAL A 3 5.59 -3.36 -3.60
N PHE A 4 4.65 -3.08 -4.50
CA PHE A 4 4.67 -3.62 -5.88
C PHE A 4 5.86 -3.08 -6.68
N THR A 5 6.11 -1.77 -6.64
CA THR A 5 7.21 -1.16 -7.38
C THR A 5 8.57 -1.70 -6.91
N ALA A 6 8.80 -1.80 -5.60
CA ALA A 6 10.03 -2.39 -5.07
C ALA A 6 10.20 -3.85 -5.49
N TYR A 7 9.10 -4.61 -5.55
CA TYR A 7 9.13 -5.99 -6.03
C TYR A 7 9.49 -6.10 -7.53
N LEU A 8 8.99 -5.20 -8.36
CA LEU A 8 9.34 -5.16 -9.80
C LEU A 8 10.84 -4.89 -10.03
N PHE A 9 11.42 -4.05 -9.20
CA PHE A 9 12.83 -3.66 -9.27
C PHE A 9 13.67 -4.38 -8.21
N LYS A 10 13.29 -5.59 -7.81
CA LYS A 10 13.90 -6.34 -6.71
C LYS A 10 15.41 -6.50 -6.79
N ASP A 11 15.96 -6.59 -8.00
CA ASP A 11 17.40 -6.73 -8.21
C ASP A 11 18.19 -5.51 -7.70
N LEU A 12 17.57 -4.31 -7.72
CA LEU A 12 18.18 -3.10 -7.16
C LEU A 12 18.28 -3.16 -5.62
N PHE A 13 17.48 -4.00 -4.99
CA PHE A 13 17.39 -4.15 -3.53
C PHE A 13 18.00 -5.44 -3.01
N ALA A 14 18.76 -6.18 -3.85
CA ALA A 14 19.34 -7.48 -3.48
C ALA A 14 20.24 -7.41 -2.24
N ASN A 15 20.99 -6.30 -2.09
CA ASN A 15 21.96 -6.09 -1.01
C ASN A 15 21.39 -5.45 0.25
N PHE A 16 20.08 -5.20 0.31
CA PHE A 16 19.45 -4.65 1.52
C PHE A 16 19.32 -5.74 2.59
N GLU A 17 19.77 -5.46 3.80
CA GLU A 17 19.76 -6.38 4.94
C GLU A 17 18.35 -6.71 5.44
N CYS A 18 17.41 -5.77 5.28
CA CYS A 18 16.03 -5.93 5.72
C CYS A 18 15.06 -5.25 4.75
N LYS A 19 14.06 -5.99 4.30
CA LYS A 19 13.00 -5.55 3.40
C LYS A 19 11.64 -5.79 4.05
N ILE A 20 10.96 -4.70 4.42
CA ILE A 20 9.69 -4.74 5.13
C ILE A 20 8.59 -4.21 4.21
N ALA A 21 7.54 -5.00 3.98
CA ALA A 21 6.32 -4.52 3.36
C ALA A 21 5.40 -3.90 4.42
N ILE A 22 4.86 -2.71 4.14
CA ILE A 22 3.90 -2.06 5.04
C ILE A 22 2.65 -1.73 4.23
N ASN A 23 1.52 -2.29 4.63
CA ASN A 23 0.19 -2.06 4.05
C ASN A 23 0.20 -2.06 2.51
N GLY A 24 0.77 -3.10 1.93
CA GLY A 24 0.85 -3.25 0.49
C GLY A 24 1.06 -4.69 0.07
N THR A 25 0.88 -4.96 -1.21
CA THR A 25 1.03 -6.30 -1.79
C THR A 25 1.80 -6.24 -3.10
N VAL A 26 2.34 -7.36 -3.54
CA VAL A 26 3.00 -7.46 -4.85
C VAL A 26 2.00 -7.49 -6.02
N THR A 27 0.70 -7.66 -5.71
CA THR A 27 -0.41 -7.63 -6.66
C THR A 27 -1.40 -6.57 -6.19
N PRO A 28 -1.12 -5.26 -6.39
CA PRO A 28 -1.85 -4.18 -5.72
C PRO A 28 -3.32 -4.05 -6.16
N VAL A 29 -3.69 -4.53 -7.35
CA VAL A 29 -5.08 -4.56 -7.83
C VAL A 29 -5.46 -6.01 -8.15
N ASP A 30 -6.18 -6.64 -7.23
CA ASP A 30 -6.61 -8.03 -7.32
C ASP A 30 -7.72 -8.29 -6.28
N ASN A 31 -8.69 -9.13 -6.62
CA ASN A 31 -9.83 -9.39 -5.73
C ASN A 31 -9.46 -10.19 -4.47
N GLU A 32 -8.38 -10.98 -4.51
CA GLU A 32 -7.94 -11.86 -3.43
C GLU A 32 -6.66 -11.37 -2.75
N PHE A 33 -5.78 -10.68 -3.50
CA PHE A 33 -4.42 -10.36 -3.06
C PHE A 33 -4.11 -8.86 -2.98
N GLY A 34 -5.05 -8.01 -3.34
CA GLY A 34 -4.86 -6.56 -3.42
C GLY A 34 -6.12 -5.74 -3.15
N ILE A 35 -6.16 -4.55 -3.73
CA ILE A 35 -7.38 -3.74 -3.80
C ILE A 35 -8.34 -4.46 -4.76
N PRO A 36 -9.59 -4.72 -4.37
CA PRO A 36 -10.58 -5.30 -5.28
C PRO A 36 -10.70 -4.48 -6.57
N VAL A 37 -10.68 -5.14 -7.72
CA VAL A 37 -10.63 -4.49 -9.05
C VAL A 37 -11.69 -3.40 -9.20
N LYS A 38 -12.94 -3.69 -8.85
CA LYS A 38 -14.04 -2.71 -8.91
C LYS A 38 -13.80 -1.48 -8.03
N MET A 39 -13.16 -1.64 -6.88
CA MET A 39 -12.85 -0.53 -5.97
C MET A 39 -11.75 0.34 -6.55
N PHE A 40 -10.73 -0.25 -7.16
CA PHE A 40 -9.67 0.49 -7.83
C PHE A 40 -10.20 1.26 -9.05
N GLU A 41 -10.98 0.62 -9.91
CA GLU A 41 -11.62 1.24 -11.08
C GLU A 41 -12.55 2.40 -10.68
N LEU A 42 -13.28 2.26 -9.59
CA LEU A 42 -14.11 3.34 -9.05
C LEU A 42 -13.25 4.52 -8.57
N THR A 43 -12.14 4.23 -7.90
CA THR A 43 -11.17 5.26 -7.48
C THR A 43 -10.60 5.99 -8.69
N LEU A 44 -10.18 5.25 -9.72
CA LEU A 44 -9.64 5.79 -10.95
C LEU A 44 -10.67 6.70 -11.66
N LYS A 45 -11.91 6.23 -11.81
CA LYS A 45 -13.01 6.99 -12.41
C LYS A 45 -13.28 8.32 -11.71
N HIS A 46 -13.03 8.40 -10.42
CA HIS A 46 -13.26 9.62 -9.62
C HIS A 46 -11.99 10.42 -9.36
N ALA A 47 -10.83 9.94 -9.83
CA ALA A 47 -9.54 10.58 -9.58
C ALA A 47 -9.43 11.99 -10.16
N GLU A 48 -10.07 12.25 -11.32
CA GLU A 48 -10.11 13.58 -11.96
C GLU A 48 -10.82 14.63 -11.10
N LYS A 49 -11.77 14.21 -10.26
CA LYS A 49 -12.49 15.09 -9.33
C LYS A 49 -11.68 15.41 -8.06
N GLY A 50 -10.43 14.92 -8.01
CA GLY A 50 -9.57 14.94 -6.85
C GLY A 50 -9.84 13.72 -5.96
N LEU A 51 -8.76 13.08 -5.49
CA LEU A 51 -8.83 12.03 -4.46
C LEU A 51 -9.08 12.61 -3.07
N GLU A 52 -9.64 13.81 -3.01
CA GLU A 52 -9.88 14.57 -1.78
C GLU A 52 -11.09 14.02 -1.01
N GLY A 53 -11.15 14.32 0.25
CA GLY A 53 -12.27 13.92 1.09
C GLY A 53 -12.25 12.44 1.47
N LYS A 54 -13.25 11.68 0.99
CA LYS A 54 -13.52 10.33 1.49
C LYS A 54 -12.38 9.33 1.26
N PHE A 55 -11.62 9.47 0.16
CA PHE A 55 -10.46 8.61 -0.09
C PHE A 55 -9.40 8.80 1.00
N TYR A 56 -8.98 10.04 1.23
CA TYR A 56 -7.97 10.32 2.25
C TYR A 56 -8.45 10.00 3.67
N GLN A 57 -9.73 10.19 3.97
CA GLN A 57 -10.30 9.75 5.25
C GLN A 57 -10.18 8.23 5.46
N ASN A 58 -10.25 7.43 4.38
CA ASN A 58 -10.06 5.98 4.45
C ASN A 58 -8.59 5.56 4.60
N VAL A 59 -7.64 6.43 4.27
CA VAL A 59 -6.20 6.17 4.43
C VAL A 59 -5.80 6.16 5.90
N PHE A 60 -6.45 6.99 6.72
CA PHE A 60 -6.14 7.18 8.13
C PHE A 60 -7.07 6.40 9.05
N LEU A 61 -6.59 6.07 10.24
CA LEU A 61 -7.39 5.35 11.23
C LEU A 61 -8.53 6.23 11.78
N ASN A 62 -8.23 7.50 12.01
CA ASN A 62 -9.13 8.45 12.66
C ASN A 62 -8.95 9.88 12.12
N GLU A 63 -9.84 10.77 12.56
CA GLU A 63 -9.86 12.16 12.13
C GLU A 63 -8.61 12.95 12.55
N ASN A 64 -8.03 12.63 13.70
CA ASN A 64 -6.83 13.33 14.19
C ASN A 64 -5.63 13.10 13.25
N GLU A 65 -5.43 11.87 12.78
CA GLU A 65 -4.39 11.55 11.79
C GLU A 65 -4.63 12.29 10.47
N PHE A 66 -5.89 12.35 10.02
CA PHE A 66 -6.25 13.12 8.83
C PHE A 66 -5.99 14.63 9.01
N VAL A 67 -6.28 15.20 10.18
CA VAL A 67 -5.98 16.62 10.48
C VAL A 67 -4.47 16.88 10.46
N ILE A 68 -3.65 15.95 10.98
CA ILE A 68 -2.18 16.08 10.92
C ILE A 68 -1.72 16.10 9.46
N TYR A 69 -2.19 15.15 8.64
CA TYR A 69 -1.88 15.08 7.21
C TYR A 69 -2.29 16.36 6.46
N SER A 70 -3.45 16.92 6.77
CA SER A 70 -4.01 18.09 6.09
C SER A 70 -3.17 19.36 6.29
N LYS A 71 -2.28 19.40 7.28
CA LYS A 71 -1.35 20.53 7.50
C LYS A 71 -0.21 20.55 6.49
N THR A 72 0.09 19.42 5.85
CA THR A 72 1.13 19.30 4.82
C THR A 72 0.55 18.63 3.58
N PRO A 73 -0.34 19.31 2.84
CA PRO A 73 -1.03 18.71 1.71
C PRO A 73 -0.05 18.35 0.58
N VAL A 74 -0.38 17.30 -0.15
CA VAL A 74 0.38 16.90 -1.34
C VAL A 74 0.27 17.99 -2.41
N GLN A 75 1.42 18.52 -2.83
CA GLN A 75 1.51 19.58 -3.85
C GLN A 75 1.63 19.03 -5.29
N ARG A 76 0.99 17.91 -5.58
CA ARG A 76 0.97 17.33 -6.92
C ARG A 76 -0.33 17.70 -7.63
N SER A 77 -0.23 18.04 -8.92
CA SER A 77 -1.43 18.31 -9.72
C SER A 77 -2.35 17.08 -9.80
N ILE A 78 -3.62 17.31 -10.04
CA ILE A 78 -4.62 16.23 -10.23
C ILE A 78 -4.22 15.38 -11.43
N GLU A 79 -3.81 16.00 -12.54
CA GLU A 79 -3.39 15.33 -13.78
C GLU A 79 -2.24 14.37 -13.51
N ASN A 80 -1.22 14.77 -12.76
CA ASN A 80 -0.10 13.90 -12.38
C ASN A 80 -0.56 12.70 -11.55
N ARG A 81 -1.50 12.89 -10.63
CA ARG A 81 -2.03 11.82 -9.79
C ARG A 81 -2.88 10.83 -10.60
N VAL A 82 -3.70 11.33 -11.51
CA VAL A 82 -4.52 10.51 -12.42
C VAL A 82 -3.62 9.70 -13.33
N SER A 83 -2.68 10.35 -14.03
CA SER A 83 -1.74 9.69 -14.94
C SER A 83 -0.92 8.60 -14.23
N GLU A 84 -0.49 8.83 -12.98
CA GLU A 84 0.21 7.81 -12.18
C GLU A 84 -0.68 6.59 -11.92
N LEU A 85 -1.94 6.79 -11.55
CA LEU A 85 -2.88 5.69 -11.30
C LEU A 85 -3.19 4.90 -12.57
N GLU A 86 -3.38 5.57 -13.70
CA GLU A 86 -3.63 4.94 -15.01
C GLU A 86 -2.43 4.11 -15.45
N ASN A 87 -1.24 4.71 -15.45
CA ASN A 87 0.00 4.03 -15.83
C ASN A 87 0.28 2.83 -14.92
N LEU A 88 0.02 2.97 -13.62
CA LEU A 88 0.16 1.87 -12.69
C LEU A 88 -0.83 0.74 -13.00
N TYR A 89 -2.08 1.07 -13.31
CA TYR A 89 -3.10 0.07 -13.63
C TYR A 89 -2.74 -0.72 -14.89
N GLU A 90 -2.30 -0.02 -15.92
CA GLU A 90 -1.80 -0.67 -17.15
C GLU A 90 -0.56 -1.54 -16.87
N LEU A 91 0.38 -1.05 -16.06
CA LEU A 91 1.55 -1.83 -15.67
C LEU A 91 1.16 -3.12 -14.93
N ILE A 92 0.22 -3.04 -13.98
CA ILE A 92 -0.27 -4.19 -13.22
C ILE A 92 -0.93 -5.22 -14.15
N LYS A 93 -1.78 -4.79 -15.08
CA LYS A 93 -2.45 -5.69 -16.02
C LYS A 93 -1.48 -6.44 -16.95
N ASN A 94 -0.38 -5.79 -17.30
CA ASN A 94 0.62 -6.32 -18.21
C ASN A 94 1.79 -7.03 -17.51
N THR A 95 1.81 -7.05 -16.18
CA THR A 95 2.88 -7.70 -15.42
C THR A 95 2.44 -9.08 -14.93
N ASN A 96 3.19 -10.09 -15.31
CA ASN A 96 3.03 -11.42 -14.73
C ASN A 96 3.82 -11.52 -13.43
N ILE A 97 3.12 -11.65 -12.30
CA ILE A 97 3.74 -11.75 -10.98
C ILE A 97 4.18 -13.18 -10.71
N ASN A 98 5.47 -13.38 -10.59
CA ASN A 98 6.02 -14.61 -10.05
C ASN A 98 6.09 -14.48 -8.51
N TYR A 99 5.21 -15.20 -7.82
CA TYR A 99 5.11 -15.14 -6.36
C TYR A 99 6.30 -15.80 -5.68
N GLU A 100 7.38 -15.06 -5.51
CA GLU A 100 8.57 -15.48 -4.78
C GLU A 100 8.82 -14.64 -3.53
N LYS A 101 9.56 -15.16 -2.57
CA LYS A 101 9.91 -14.43 -1.36
C LYS A 101 10.86 -13.30 -1.71
N PHE A 102 10.45 -12.06 -1.40
CA PHE A 102 11.29 -10.87 -1.53
C PHE A 102 11.35 -10.07 -0.23
N TYR A 103 10.23 -9.92 0.45
CA TYR A 103 10.16 -9.26 1.75
C TYR A 103 10.53 -10.23 2.87
N ASP A 104 11.25 -9.74 3.88
CA ASP A 104 11.60 -10.52 5.06
C ASP A 104 10.37 -10.70 5.94
N PHE A 105 9.58 -9.63 6.12
CA PHE A 105 8.27 -9.70 6.75
C PHE A 105 7.35 -8.55 6.27
N ALA A 106 6.10 -8.61 6.67
CA ALA A 106 5.11 -7.59 6.34
C ALA A 106 4.32 -7.15 7.57
N ILE A 107 4.07 -5.86 7.67
CA ILE A 107 3.17 -5.25 8.63
C ILE A 107 1.84 -5.01 7.91
N VAL A 108 0.75 -5.52 8.49
CA VAL A 108 -0.60 -5.40 7.97
C VAL A 108 -1.47 -4.71 9.02
N SER A 109 -2.08 -3.60 8.65
CA SER A 109 -2.99 -2.87 9.52
C SER A 109 -4.38 -3.48 9.52
N ASP A 110 -4.91 -3.81 10.71
CA ASP A 110 -6.22 -4.47 10.87
C ASP A 110 -7.39 -3.58 10.43
N PHE A 111 -7.21 -2.25 10.43
CA PHE A 111 -8.21 -1.28 10.03
C PHE A 111 -7.91 -0.62 8.67
N ASP A 112 -7.11 -1.26 7.83
CA ASP A 112 -6.84 -0.79 6.46
C ASP A 112 -8.13 -0.84 5.61
N LYS A 113 -8.63 0.34 5.23
CA LYS A 113 -9.83 0.50 4.39
C LYS A 113 -9.49 0.64 2.89
N ILE A 114 -8.20 0.65 2.54
CA ILE A 114 -7.74 0.75 1.15
C ILE A 114 -7.47 -0.63 0.58
N ILE A 115 -6.64 -1.43 1.27
CA ILE A 115 -6.36 -2.81 0.91
C ILE A 115 -6.89 -3.71 2.02
N PRO A 116 -7.91 -4.53 1.78
CA PRO A 116 -8.46 -5.38 2.84
C PRO A 116 -7.36 -6.20 3.54
N PRO A 117 -7.28 -6.21 4.89
CA PRO A 117 -6.24 -6.93 5.61
C PRO A 117 -6.15 -8.40 5.22
N LYS A 118 -7.30 -9.06 5.02
CA LYS A 118 -7.36 -10.45 4.54
C LYS A 118 -6.64 -10.67 3.22
N ASN A 119 -6.74 -9.71 2.28
CA ASN A 119 -6.11 -9.80 0.97
C ASN A 119 -4.59 -9.60 1.10
N GLN A 120 -4.15 -8.69 1.96
CA GLN A 120 -2.73 -8.49 2.26
C GLN A 120 -2.11 -9.76 2.86
N ILE A 121 -2.75 -10.34 3.87
CA ILE A 121 -2.31 -11.59 4.52
C ILE A 121 -2.26 -12.74 3.49
N ALA A 122 -3.27 -12.87 2.63
CA ALA A 122 -3.30 -13.88 1.58
C ALA A 122 -2.15 -13.70 0.57
N SER A 123 -1.89 -12.46 0.14
CA SER A 123 -0.76 -12.12 -0.75
C SER A 123 0.57 -12.48 -0.13
N HIS A 124 0.83 -12.06 1.11
CA HIS A 124 2.08 -12.33 1.81
C HIS A 124 2.28 -13.82 2.08
N LYS A 125 1.23 -14.54 2.44
CA LYS A 125 1.27 -16.01 2.58
C LYS A 125 1.67 -16.67 1.26
N LYS A 126 1.13 -16.23 0.14
CA LYS A 126 1.48 -16.75 -1.20
C LYS A 126 2.94 -16.51 -1.56
N ASN A 127 3.54 -15.42 -1.06
CA ASN A 127 4.96 -15.08 -1.26
C ASN A 127 5.89 -15.65 -0.18
N ASN A 128 5.40 -16.50 0.73
CA ASN A 128 6.16 -17.01 1.88
C ASN A 128 6.75 -15.88 2.76
N THR A 129 6.06 -14.75 2.87
CA THR A 129 6.41 -13.63 3.73
C THR A 129 5.61 -13.72 5.03
N GLN A 130 6.30 -13.69 6.17
CA GLN A 130 5.63 -13.64 7.47
C GLN A 130 4.92 -12.30 7.65
N THR A 131 3.76 -12.32 8.33
CA THR A 131 2.97 -11.11 8.60
C THR A 131 2.82 -10.87 10.08
N LYS A 132 2.81 -9.60 10.47
CA LYS A 132 2.40 -9.13 11.79
C LYS A 132 1.28 -8.10 11.60
N THR A 133 0.21 -8.23 12.37
CA THR A 133 -0.88 -7.26 12.35
C THR A 133 -0.69 -6.17 13.40
N VAL A 134 -1.17 -4.97 13.08
CA VAL A 134 -1.15 -3.79 13.95
C VAL A 134 -2.50 -3.08 13.90
N PRO A 135 -2.97 -2.47 15.00
CA PRO A 135 -4.31 -1.88 15.07
C PRO A 135 -4.36 -0.46 14.46
N TYR A 136 -3.88 -0.31 13.20
CA TYR A 136 -3.77 0.99 12.53
C TYR A 136 -4.55 1.03 11.22
N GLY A 137 -4.61 2.23 10.58
CA GLY A 137 -5.14 2.44 9.24
C GLY A 137 -4.12 2.13 8.15
N HIS A 138 -4.47 2.46 6.88
CA HIS A 138 -3.58 2.23 5.73
C HIS A 138 -2.26 2.98 5.84
N PHE A 139 -2.24 4.17 6.43
CA PHE A 139 -1.04 4.96 6.72
C PHE A 139 -0.69 4.87 8.21
N PRO A 140 0.13 3.90 8.64
CA PRO A 140 0.37 3.64 10.05
C PRO A 140 1.48 4.50 10.65
N PHE A 141 2.18 5.32 9.86
CA PHE A 141 3.44 5.95 10.24
C PHE A 141 3.32 6.98 11.38
N TYR A 142 2.15 7.57 11.59
CA TYR A 142 1.94 8.46 12.73
C TYR A 142 1.89 7.74 14.09
N ASN A 143 1.83 6.39 14.07
CA ASN A 143 1.73 5.57 15.27
C ASN A 143 3.07 4.94 15.67
N PHE A 144 4.13 5.23 14.95
CA PHE A 144 5.49 4.80 15.27
C PHE A 144 6.35 6.02 15.61
N SER A 145 7.17 5.92 16.65
CA SER A 145 8.07 6.99 17.08
C SER A 145 9.38 7.02 16.30
N SER A 146 9.76 5.91 15.66
CA SER A 146 10.99 5.77 14.89
C SER A 146 10.94 4.60 13.90
N TRP A 147 11.86 4.59 12.94
CA TRP A 147 12.08 3.45 12.05
C TRP A 147 12.53 2.20 12.79
N ASP A 148 13.28 2.35 13.89
CA ASP A 148 13.70 1.23 14.74
C ASP A 148 12.51 0.50 15.35
N GLU A 149 11.45 1.21 15.70
CA GLU A 149 10.23 0.60 16.20
C GLU A 149 9.56 -0.27 15.14
N ILE A 150 9.50 0.21 13.89
CA ILE A 150 8.99 -0.56 12.76
C ILE A 150 9.84 -1.82 12.54
N ILE A 151 11.17 -1.70 12.55
CA ILE A 151 12.09 -2.82 12.37
C ILE A 151 11.95 -3.85 13.49
N LYS A 152 11.74 -3.43 14.72
CA LYS A 152 11.51 -4.30 15.89
C LYS A 152 10.13 -4.99 15.87
N CYS A 153 9.24 -4.60 14.97
CA CYS A 153 7.96 -5.28 14.79
C CYS A 153 8.05 -6.68 14.18
N ARG A 154 9.22 -7.11 13.70
CA ARG A 154 9.43 -8.46 13.15
C ARG A 154 9.45 -9.57 14.22
#